data_56996685215be63bcccd50598d7e4715
#
_entry.id   56996685215be63bcccd50598d7e4715
#
_cell.length_a   1.000
_cell.length_b   1.000
_cell.length_c   1.000
_cell.angle_alpha   90.00
_cell.angle_beta   90.00
_cell.angle_gamma   90.00
#
_symmetry.space_group_name_H-M   'P 1'
#
loop_
_entity.id
_entity.type
_entity.pdbx_description
1 polymer ?
#
loop_
_entity_poly.entity_id
_entity_poly.type
_entity_poly.pdbx_seq_one_letter_code
_entity_poly.pdbx_strand_id
1 'polypeptide(L)'
;MKRLMVAALVALTSTSAFSADNECLAKKYDAYIDASLTWYADLASLTSSQYPELTEVSEWFLEGRKNHFELNRVAVHYYLDNDPTKVATEQPVEAWLKLDQHDVKVLASRSDELGQAAKLTFDDRQAKPHDQNYELRSAFAELLSHPKQIDEVLQKYNNAIGELEAMKCK
;
A
#
# COMPACT_ATOMS: atom_id res chain seq x y z
N MET A 1 16.33 30.34 59.21
CA MET A 1 15.34 29.44 58.59
C MET A 1 15.42 29.58 57.07
N LYS A 2 16.19 28.69 56.43
CA LYS A 2 16.38 28.73 54.97
C LYS A 2 15.43 27.69 54.34
N ARG A 3 14.47 28.14 53.54
CA ARG A 3 13.56 27.25 52.80
C ARG A 3 14.26 26.95 51.46
N LEU A 4 14.66 25.69 51.26
CA LEU A 4 15.10 25.14 49.98
C LEU A 4 13.86 24.87 49.14
N MET A 5 13.72 25.59 48.00
CA MET A 5 12.82 25.22 46.92
C MET A 5 13.52 24.18 46.03
N VAL A 6 13.00 22.98 46.04
CA VAL A 6 13.37 21.95 45.06
C VAL A 6 12.46 22.14 43.85
N ALA A 7 13.03 22.62 42.76
CA ALA A 7 12.34 22.63 41.45
C ALA A 7 12.42 21.24 40.82
N ALA A 8 11.28 20.58 40.69
CA ALA A 8 11.18 19.34 39.96
C ALA A 8 11.21 19.62 38.45
N LEU A 9 12.29 19.27 37.78
CA LEU A 9 12.36 19.17 36.33
C LEU A 9 11.60 17.87 35.92
N VAL A 10 10.38 18.01 35.45
CA VAL A 10 9.65 16.92 34.77
C VAL A 10 10.14 16.88 33.32
N ALA A 11 10.90 15.84 32.98
CA ALA A 11 11.43 15.62 31.64
C ALA A 11 10.28 15.28 30.65
N LEU A 12 10.05 16.15 29.68
CA LEU A 12 9.24 15.93 28.48
C LEU A 12 10.03 15.07 27.48
N THR A 13 10.07 13.77 27.63
CA THR A 13 10.78 12.84 26.71
C THR A 13 9.88 11.87 25.97
N SER A 14 8.55 12.02 26.04
CA SER A 14 7.62 10.99 25.51
C SER A 14 7.20 11.17 24.05
N THR A 15 7.38 12.33 23.43
CA THR A 15 6.89 12.59 22.07
C THR A 15 7.82 12.10 20.95
N SER A 16 9.12 11.99 21.22
CA SER A 16 10.10 11.61 20.20
C SER A 16 10.08 10.11 19.86
N ALA A 17 9.68 9.24 20.80
CA ALA A 17 9.66 7.79 20.61
C ALA A 17 8.49 7.38 19.71
N PHE A 18 7.30 7.94 19.90
CA PHE A 18 6.12 7.65 19.07
C PHE A 18 6.31 8.11 17.61
N SER A 19 6.92 9.27 17.39
CA SER A 19 7.20 9.77 16.05
C SER A 19 8.21 8.90 15.28
N ALA A 20 9.23 8.39 15.95
CA ALA A 20 10.23 7.51 15.33
C ALA A 20 9.65 6.13 14.97
N ASP A 21 8.72 5.62 15.78
CA ASP A 21 8.05 4.36 15.52
C ASP A 21 7.08 4.48 14.34
N ASN A 22 6.26 5.53 14.28
CA ASN A 22 5.36 5.79 13.16
C ASN A 22 6.13 5.96 11.85
N GLU A 23 7.28 6.64 11.85
CA GLU A 23 8.13 6.78 10.67
C GLU A 23 8.67 5.42 10.19
N CYS A 24 9.06 4.55 11.11
CA CYS A 24 9.49 3.19 10.77
C CYS A 24 8.35 2.36 10.17
N LEU A 25 7.16 2.40 10.79
CA LEU A 25 5.97 1.70 10.30
C LEU A 25 5.55 2.21 8.91
N ALA A 26 5.55 3.53 8.70
CA ALA A 26 5.27 4.15 7.42
C ALA A 26 6.25 3.65 6.34
N LYS A 27 7.56 3.68 6.60
CA LYS A 27 8.60 3.17 5.67
C LYS A 27 8.42 1.68 5.36
N LYS A 28 8.03 0.88 6.36
CA LYS A 28 7.75 -0.55 6.16
C LYS A 28 6.56 -0.75 5.22
N TYR A 29 5.51 0.05 5.40
CA TYR A 29 4.33 0.00 4.53
C TYR A 29 4.64 0.51 3.13
N ASP A 30 5.42 1.58 2.99
CA ASP A 30 5.90 2.08 1.70
C ASP A 30 6.65 1.01 0.91
N ALA A 31 7.56 0.29 1.58
CA ALA A 31 8.28 -0.82 0.95
C ALA A 31 7.34 -1.95 0.48
N TYR A 32 6.28 -2.23 1.25
CA TYR A 32 5.23 -3.18 0.82
C TYR A 32 4.49 -2.68 -0.42
N ILE A 33 4.09 -1.41 -0.45
CA ILE A 33 3.42 -0.82 -1.62
C ILE A 33 4.34 -0.87 -2.85
N ASP A 34 5.62 -0.50 -2.70
CA ASP A 34 6.60 -0.53 -3.80
C ASP A 34 6.84 -1.95 -4.33
N ALA A 35 6.96 -2.93 -3.45
CA ALA A 35 7.07 -4.34 -3.84
C ALA A 35 5.83 -4.81 -4.60
N SER A 36 4.63 -4.44 -4.11
CA SER A 36 3.35 -4.79 -4.73
C SER A 36 3.18 -4.14 -6.10
N LEU A 37 3.48 -2.86 -6.23
CA LEU A 37 3.43 -2.15 -7.52
C LEU A 37 4.43 -2.72 -8.53
N THR A 38 5.63 -3.08 -8.06
CA THR A 38 6.64 -3.75 -8.90
C THR A 38 6.12 -5.10 -9.40
N TRP A 39 5.51 -5.91 -8.53
CA TRP A 39 4.89 -7.18 -8.91
C TRP A 39 3.85 -7.01 -10.01
N TYR A 40 2.92 -6.06 -9.85
CA TYR A 40 1.88 -5.82 -10.86
C TYR A 40 2.43 -5.25 -12.15
N ALA A 41 3.47 -4.42 -12.11
CA ALA A 41 4.16 -3.91 -13.29
C ALA A 41 4.88 -5.04 -14.06
N ASP A 42 5.60 -5.90 -13.34
CA ASP A 42 6.29 -7.05 -13.92
C ASP A 42 5.26 -8.03 -14.56
N LEU A 43 4.14 -8.29 -13.89
CA LEU A 43 3.05 -9.14 -14.40
C LEU A 43 2.40 -8.54 -15.66
N ALA A 44 2.12 -7.24 -15.67
CA ALA A 44 1.56 -6.55 -16.84
C ALA A 44 2.54 -6.57 -18.02
N SER A 45 3.83 -6.35 -17.77
CA SER A 45 4.90 -6.42 -18.77
C SER A 45 5.04 -7.82 -19.37
N LEU A 46 5.03 -8.85 -18.52
CA LEU A 46 5.11 -10.24 -18.95
C LEU A 46 3.88 -10.61 -19.82
N THR A 47 2.69 -10.17 -19.40
CA THR A 47 1.45 -10.39 -20.16
C THR A 47 1.52 -9.70 -21.52
N SER A 48 1.90 -8.43 -21.59
CA SER A 48 2.03 -7.68 -22.85
C SER A 48 3.09 -8.29 -23.79
N SER A 49 4.14 -8.90 -23.23
CA SER A 49 5.15 -9.61 -24.01
C SER A 49 4.64 -10.91 -24.63
N GLN A 50 3.81 -11.66 -23.91
CA GLN A 50 3.27 -12.94 -24.39
C GLN A 50 2.01 -12.78 -25.22
N TYR A 51 1.20 -11.75 -24.92
CA TYR A 51 -0.08 -11.42 -25.55
C TYR A 51 -0.09 -9.93 -25.94
N PRO A 52 0.58 -9.54 -27.04
CA PRO A 52 0.72 -8.13 -27.42
C PRO A 52 -0.61 -7.41 -27.63
N GLU A 53 -1.67 -8.14 -28.01
CA GLU A 53 -3.03 -7.62 -28.14
C GLU A 53 -3.69 -7.22 -26.81
N LEU A 54 -3.11 -7.63 -25.67
CA LEU A 54 -3.57 -7.27 -24.32
C LEU A 54 -2.76 -6.12 -23.69
N THR A 55 -1.87 -5.46 -24.44
CA THR A 55 -1.03 -4.39 -23.90
C THR A 55 -1.87 -3.26 -23.31
N GLU A 56 -2.85 -2.74 -24.05
CA GLU A 56 -3.70 -1.61 -23.61
C GLU A 56 -4.46 -1.95 -22.31
N VAL A 57 -5.08 -3.12 -22.26
CA VAL A 57 -5.82 -3.56 -21.05
C VAL A 57 -4.89 -3.85 -19.88
N SER A 58 -3.64 -4.28 -20.13
CA SER A 58 -2.63 -4.49 -19.09
C SER A 58 -2.20 -3.16 -18.47
N GLU A 59 -2.03 -2.11 -19.28
CA GLU A 59 -1.73 -0.75 -18.81
C GLU A 59 -2.90 -0.16 -18.02
N TRP A 60 -4.13 -0.32 -18.52
CA TRP A 60 -5.35 0.09 -17.81
C TRP A 60 -5.45 -0.60 -16.43
N PHE A 61 -5.21 -1.90 -16.37
CA PHE A 61 -5.20 -2.65 -15.12
C PHE A 61 -4.13 -2.15 -14.15
N LEU A 62 -2.91 -1.92 -14.65
CA LEU A 62 -1.80 -1.42 -13.84
C LEU A 62 -2.09 -0.03 -13.26
N GLU A 63 -2.72 0.85 -14.02
CA GLU A 63 -3.11 2.17 -13.53
C GLU A 63 -4.12 2.08 -12.38
N GLY A 64 -5.15 1.24 -12.50
CA GLY A 64 -6.09 0.99 -11.40
C GLY A 64 -5.41 0.36 -10.16
N ARG A 65 -4.36 -0.47 -10.34
CA ARG A 65 -3.54 -0.96 -9.21
C ARG A 65 -2.75 0.16 -8.56
N LYS A 66 -2.12 1.04 -9.34
CA LYS A 66 -1.40 2.21 -8.81
C LYS A 66 -2.31 3.08 -7.96
N ASN A 67 -3.46 3.49 -8.48
CA ASN A 67 -4.40 4.32 -7.75
C ASN A 67 -4.84 3.68 -6.42
N HIS A 68 -5.13 2.37 -6.44
CA HIS A 68 -5.48 1.64 -5.22
C HIS A 68 -4.34 1.58 -4.19
N PHE A 69 -3.12 1.27 -4.61
CA PHE A 69 -1.98 1.15 -3.71
C PHE A 69 -1.51 2.50 -3.18
N GLU A 70 -1.56 3.56 -4.00
CA GLU A 70 -1.23 4.92 -3.54
C GLU A 70 -2.28 5.46 -2.56
N LEU A 71 -3.57 5.16 -2.75
CA LEU A 71 -4.57 5.43 -1.71
C LEU A 71 -4.19 4.76 -0.38
N ASN A 72 -3.80 3.48 -0.42
CA ASN A 72 -3.44 2.76 0.79
C ASN A 72 -2.19 3.35 1.46
N ARG A 73 -1.18 3.75 0.67
CA ARG A 73 0.03 4.44 1.15
C ARG A 73 -0.33 5.72 1.92
N VAL A 74 -1.05 6.63 1.27
CA VAL A 74 -1.46 7.91 1.86
C VAL A 74 -2.34 7.68 3.09
N ALA A 75 -3.24 6.71 3.04
CA ALA A 75 -4.14 6.40 4.15
C ALA A 75 -3.39 5.85 5.37
N VAL A 76 -2.41 4.96 5.19
CA VAL A 76 -1.62 4.44 6.31
C VAL A 76 -0.80 5.56 6.96
N HIS A 77 -0.11 6.40 6.18
CA HIS A 77 0.58 7.57 6.73
C HIS A 77 -0.37 8.46 7.54
N TYR A 78 -1.51 8.80 6.96
CA TYR A 78 -2.52 9.61 7.64
C TYR A 78 -2.99 8.97 8.95
N TYR A 79 -3.31 7.67 8.94
CA TYR A 79 -3.84 7.00 10.12
C TYR A 79 -2.79 6.77 11.19
N LEU A 80 -1.54 6.47 10.85
CA LEU A 80 -0.46 6.35 11.85
C LEU A 80 -0.30 7.65 12.67
N ASP A 81 -0.52 8.81 12.04
CA ASP A 81 -0.39 10.10 12.71
C ASP A 81 -1.69 10.57 13.41
N ASN A 82 -2.87 10.18 12.92
CA ASN A 82 -4.14 10.76 13.37
C ASN A 82 -5.07 9.77 14.07
N ASP A 83 -5.03 8.49 13.71
CA ASP A 83 -5.84 7.42 14.31
C ASP A 83 -5.15 6.05 14.10
N PRO A 84 -4.07 5.74 14.84
CA PRO A 84 -3.30 4.52 14.64
C PRO A 84 -4.11 3.22 14.86
N THR A 85 -5.28 3.30 15.48
CA THR A 85 -6.17 2.14 15.65
C THR A 85 -6.73 1.60 14.34
N LYS A 86 -6.65 2.39 13.26
CA LYS A 86 -7.05 2.00 11.90
C LYS A 86 -5.99 1.17 11.17
N VAL A 87 -4.77 1.09 11.71
CA VAL A 87 -3.65 0.35 11.09
C VAL A 87 -3.32 -0.86 11.97
N ALA A 88 -3.57 -2.05 11.45
CA ALA A 88 -3.39 -3.31 12.20
C ALA A 88 -1.91 -3.77 12.16
N THR A 89 -1.01 -3.00 12.78
CA THR A 89 0.46 -3.19 12.71
C THR A 89 0.95 -4.52 13.28
N GLU A 90 0.13 -5.21 14.09
CA GLU A 90 0.38 -6.54 14.64
C GLU A 90 0.08 -7.68 13.66
N GLN A 91 -0.51 -7.36 12.50
CA GLN A 91 -0.80 -8.32 11.44
C GLN A 91 0.32 -8.31 10.38
N PRO A 92 0.38 -9.32 9.49
CA PRO A 92 1.18 -9.22 8.26
C PRO A 92 0.87 -7.93 7.51
N VAL A 93 1.90 -7.32 6.91
CA VAL A 93 1.83 -5.95 6.35
C VAL A 93 0.72 -5.74 5.33
N GLU A 94 0.39 -6.75 4.55
CA GLU A 94 -0.71 -6.75 3.57
C GLU A 94 -2.11 -6.64 4.22
N ALA A 95 -2.21 -6.91 5.50
CA ALA A 95 -3.46 -6.84 6.27
C ALA A 95 -3.58 -5.58 7.12
N TRP A 96 -2.58 -4.68 7.10
CA TRP A 96 -2.55 -3.49 7.95
C TRP A 96 -3.71 -2.54 7.71
N LEU A 97 -4.14 -2.38 6.46
CA LEU A 97 -5.23 -1.49 6.11
C LEU A 97 -6.30 -2.23 5.29
N LYS A 98 -7.56 -2.00 5.67
CA LYS A 98 -8.73 -2.47 4.90
C LYS A 98 -9.66 -1.29 4.68
N LEU A 99 -9.80 -0.87 3.42
CA LEU A 99 -10.74 0.16 3.00
C LEU A 99 -11.81 -0.48 2.11
N ASP A 100 -13.02 -0.58 2.62
CA ASP A 100 -14.15 -1.02 1.81
C ASP A 100 -14.65 0.11 0.88
N GLN A 101 -15.68 -0.18 0.09
CA GLN A 101 -16.22 0.82 -0.86
C GLN A 101 -16.85 2.02 -0.16
N HIS A 102 -17.41 1.82 1.03
CA HIS A 102 -17.97 2.90 1.83
C HIS A 102 -16.87 3.80 2.37
N ASP A 103 -15.79 3.20 2.91
CA ASP A 103 -14.63 3.93 3.41
C ASP A 103 -14.02 4.81 2.32
N VAL A 104 -13.77 4.23 1.14
CA VAL A 104 -13.20 4.98 0.00
C VAL A 104 -14.11 6.14 -0.42
N LYS A 105 -15.43 5.93 -0.44
CA LYS A 105 -16.40 7.00 -0.74
C LYS A 105 -16.37 8.13 0.29
N VAL A 106 -16.27 7.79 1.58
CA VAL A 106 -16.17 8.79 2.65
C VAL A 106 -14.87 9.57 2.53
N LEU A 107 -13.74 8.87 2.33
CA LEU A 107 -12.43 9.51 2.15
C LEU A 107 -12.41 10.41 0.92
N ALA A 108 -13.03 10.02 -0.19
CA ALA A 108 -13.12 10.81 -1.42
C ALA A 108 -13.86 12.17 -1.27
N SER A 109 -14.59 12.36 -0.17
CA SER A 109 -15.22 13.65 0.13
C SER A 109 -14.29 14.68 0.80
N ARG A 110 -13.06 14.29 1.13
CA ARG A 110 -12.05 15.18 1.74
C ARG A 110 -11.40 16.06 0.67
N SER A 111 -10.83 17.18 1.09
CA SER A 111 -10.16 18.14 0.20
C SER A 111 -8.62 18.04 0.24
N ASP A 112 -8.08 17.15 1.06
CA ASP A 112 -6.64 16.91 1.22
C ASP A 112 -6.10 15.82 0.28
N GLU A 113 -4.81 15.50 0.39
CA GLU A 113 -4.13 14.47 -0.40
C GLU A 113 -4.82 13.10 -0.30
N LEU A 114 -5.23 12.71 0.92
CA LEU A 114 -5.97 11.47 1.14
C LEU A 114 -7.29 11.45 0.38
N GLY A 115 -8.02 12.59 0.36
CA GLY A 115 -9.25 12.75 -0.41
C GLY A 115 -9.03 12.63 -1.92
N GLN A 116 -7.94 13.21 -2.42
CA GLN A 116 -7.59 13.13 -3.85
C GLN A 116 -7.26 11.70 -4.26
N ALA A 117 -6.43 10.98 -3.49
CA ALA A 117 -6.11 9.57 -3.75
C ALA A 117 -7.36 8.67 -3.67
N ALA A 118 -8.22 8.92 -2.67
CA ALA A 118 -9.47 8.19 -2.52
C ALA A 118 -10.43 8.43 -3.68
N LYS A 119 -10.48 9.67 -4.20
CA LYS A 119 -11.33 10.00 -5.34
C LYS A 119 -10.91 9.27 -6.61
N LEU A 120 -9.61 9.21 -6.92
CA LEU A 120 -9.10 8.44 -8.06
C LEU A 120 -9.51 6.97 -7.96
N THR A 121 -9.27 6.34 -6.79
CA THR A 121 -9.66 4.94 -6.56
C THR A 121 -11.17 4.74 -6.63
N PHE A 122 -11.96 5.70 -6.12
CA PHE A 122 -13.43 5.63 -6.20
C PHE A 122 -13.92 5.70 -7.63
N ASP A 123 -13.39 6.64 -8.43
CA ASP A 123 -13.76 6.82 -9.83
C ASP A 123 -13.40 5.56 -10.65
N ASP A 124 -12.21 4.97 -10.45
CA ASP A 124 -11.80 3.71 -11.07
C ASP A 124 -12.77 2.56 -10.76
N ARG A 125 -13.19 2.43 -9.50
CA ARG A 125 -14.12 1.36 -9.08
C ARG A 125 -15.54 1.56 -9.62
N GLN A 126 -15.91 2.79 -10.02
CA GLN A 126 -17.20 3.11 -10.64
C GLN A 126 -17.14 3.08 -12.17
N ALA A 127 -15.95 3.09 -12.76
CA ALA A 127 -15.78 3.08 -14.21
C ALA A 127 -16.26 1.76 -14.82
N LYS A 128 -16.70 1.81 -16.09
CA LYS A 128 -16.97 0.62 -16.87
C LYS A 128 -15.67 -0.20 -16.99
N PRO A 129 -15.70 -1.51 -16.73
CA PRO A 129 -14.54 -2.37 -16.97
C PRO A 129 -14.09 -2.27 -18.43
N HIS A 130 -12.79 -2.39 -18.66
CA HIS A 130 -12.22 -2.48 -20.00
C HIS A 130 -12.83 -3.67 -20.76
N ASP A 131 -13.07 -3.50 -22.05
CA ASP A 131 -13.78 -4.52 -22.85
C ASP A 131 -13.00 -5.87 -22.88
N GLN A 132 -11.66 -5.83 -22.85
CA GLN A 132 -10.79 -7.02 -22.77
C GLN A 132 -10.43 -7.47 -21.34
N ASN A 133 -11.14 -7.00 -20.31
CA ASN A 133 -10.82 -7.34 -18.92
C ASN A 133 -10.95 -8.85 -18.62
N TYR A 134 -11.84 -9.56 -19.35
CA TYR A 134 -11.98 -11.00 -19.21
C TYR A 134 -10.76 -11.75 -19.79
N GLU A 135 -10.31 -11.36 -20.97
CA GLU A 135 -9.15 -11.92 -21.67
C GLU A 135 -7.87 -11.70 -20.83
N LEU A 136 -7.69 -10.50 -20.25
CA LEU A 136 -6.58 -10.20 -19.36
C LEU A 136 -6.58 -11.14 -18.14
N ARG A 137 -7.72 -11.35 -17.49
CA ARG A 137 -7.83 -12.26 -16.34
C ARG A 137 -7.49 -13.69 -16.72
N SER A 138 -7.89 -14.12 -17.92
CA SER A 138 -7.56 -15.45 -18.43
C SER A 138 -6.07 -15.59 -18.68
N ALA A 139 -5.42 -14.56 -19.26
CA ALA A 139 -3.99 -14.54 -19.47
C ALA A 139 -3.20 -14.55 -18.14
N PHE A 140 -3.64 -13.80 -17.13
CA PHE A 140 -3.04 -13.88 -15.79
C PHE A 140 -3.19 -15.27 -15.17
N ALA A 141 -4.36 -15.88 -15.27
CA ALA A 141 -4.58 -17.25 -14.75
C ALA A 141 -3.67 -18.26 -15.44
N GLU A 142 -3.49 -18.13 -16.76
CA GLU A 142 -2.57 -18.96 -17.54
C GLU A 142 -1.13 -18.79 -17.06
N LEU A 143 -0.63 -17.58 -16.97
CA LEU A 143 0.71 -17.27 -16.46
C LEU A 143 0.93 -17.82 -15.05
N LEU A 144 -0.01 -17.59 -14.14
CA LEU A 144 0.08 -18.03 -12.74
C LEU A 144 -0.01 -19.56 -12.60
N SER A 145 -0.60 -20.26 -13.58
CA SER A 145 -0.65 -21.72 -13.61
C SER A 145 0.63 -22.38 -14.13
N HIS A 146 1.55 -21.58 -14.71
CA HIS A 146 2.82 -22.04 -15.26
C HIS A 146 4.01 -21.46 -14.47
N PRO A 147 4.41 -22.04 -13.33
CA PRO A 147 5.40 -21.46 -12.41
C PRO A 147 6.69 -21.00 -13.08
N LYS A 148 7.17 -21.75 -14.08
CA LYS A 148 8.41 -21.40 -14.79
C LYS A 148 8.36 -20.07 -15.53
N GLN A 149 7.17 -19.57 -15.88
CA GLN A 149 7.02 -18.32 -16.61
C GLN A 149 7.05 -17.11 -15.68
N ILE A 150 6.69 -17.29 -14.41
CA ILE A 150 6.62 -16.22 -13.41
C ILE A 150 7.65 -16.37 -12.29
N ASP A 151 8.47 -17.43 -12.30
CA ASP A 151 9.34 -17.79 -11.17
C ASP A 151 10.28 -16.64 -10.77
N GLU A 152 10.92 -15.99 -11.74
CA GLU A 152 11.80 -14.84 -11.49
C GLU A 152 11.06 -13.66 -10.84
N VAL A 153 9.89 -13.31 -11.38
CA VAL A 153 9.06 -12.20 -10.88
C VAL A 153 8.52 -12.50 -9.49
N LEU A 154 8.09 -13.76 -9.28
CA LEU A 154 7.60 -14.22 -7.98
C LEU A 154 8.70 -14.27 -6.93
N GLN A 155 9.90 -14.71 -7.27
CA GLN A 155 11.05 -14.71 -6.35
C GLN A 155 11.44 -13.28 -5.98
N LYS A 156 11.47 -12.34 -6.93
CA LYS A 156 11.73 -10.93 -6.69
C LYS A 156 10.75 -10.35 -5.67
N TYR A 157 9.45 -10.60 -5.85
CA TYR A 157 8.41 -10.17 -4.91
C TYR A 157 8.58 -10.81 -3.52
N ASN A 158 8.75 -12.13 -3.45
CA ASN A 158 8.91 -12.86 -2.19
C ASN A 158 10.15 -12.40 -1.40
N ASN A 159 11.26 -12.11 -2.10
CA ASN A 159 12.46 -11.58 -1.46
C ASN A 159 12.20 -10.19 -0.86
N ALA A 160 11.56 -9.29 -1.61
CA ALA A 160 11.21 -7.96 -1.11
C ALA A 160 10.27 -8.03 0.11
N ILE A 161 9.26 -8.89 0.09
CA ILE A 161 8.37 -9.12 1.26
C ILE A 161 9.16 -9.69 2.44
N GLY A 162 10.04 -10.66 2.22
CA GLY A 162 10.88 -11.23 3.29
C GLY A 162 11.80 -10.20 3.95
N GLU A 163 12.39 -9.28 3.18
CA GLU A 163 13.22 -8.19 3.69
C GLU A 163 12.41 -7.22 4.55
N LEU A 164 11.23 -6.81 4.10
CA LEU A 164 10.40 -5.88 4.86
C LEU A 164 9.77 -6.52 6.12
N GLU A 165 9.47 -7.82 6.10
CA GLU A 165 9.01 -8.52 7.31
C GLU A 165 10.10 -8.62 8.37
N ALA A 166 11.38 -8.67 7.95
CA ALA A 166 12.52 -8.63 8.87
C ALA A 166 12.72 -7.25 9.52
N MET A 167 12.13 -6.17 8.96
CA MET A 167 12.18 -4.84 9.56
C MET A 167 11.38 -4.82 10.88
N LYS A 168 12.07 -4.47 11.96
CA LYS A 168 11.48 -4.35 13.30
C LYS A 168 11.33 -2.88 13.65
N CYS A 169 10.10 -2.40 13.70
CA CYS A 169 9.74 -1.14 14.32
C CYS A 169 9.50 -1.36 15.82
N LYS A 170 9.90 -0.43 16.66
CA LYS A 170 9.85 -0.56 18.14
C LYS A 170 8.68 0.24 18.69
#